data_67435a2da464638e37d105b04b1ccc98
#
_entry.id   67435a2da464638e37d105b04b1ccc98
#
_cell.length_a   1.000
_cell.length_b   1.000
_cell.length_c   1.000
_cell.angle_alpha   90.00
_cell.angle_beta   90.00
_cell.angle_gamma   90.00
#
_symmetry.space_group_name_H-M   'P 1'
#
loop_
_entity.id
_entity.type
_entity.pdbx_description
1 polymer ?
#
loop_
_entity_poly.entity_id
_entity_poly.type
_entity_poly.pdbx_seq_one_letter_code
_entity_poly.pdbx_strand_id
1 'polypeptide(L)' 'MRTILIAALLGLTLGCKIQDHEPTSDCVAKPTVNCICPAVYDPVCGCNGKTYGNSCEAACVGVRVASKGTCT' A
#
# COMPACT_ATOMS: atom_id res chain seq x y z
N MET A 1 47.36 14.14 32.58
CA MET A 1 47.06 13.94 32.24
C MET A 1 46.14 13.63 31.66
N ARG A 2 45.75 13.55 31.38
CA ARG A 2 45.10 13.19 30.97
C ARG A 2 44.17 13.03 30.30
N THR A 3 43.70 12.92 29.78
CA THR A 3 43.08 12.68 29.21
C THR A 3 42.09 12.35 28.68
N ILE A 4 41.64 12.27 28.40
CA ILE A 4 40.86 11.85 27.90
C ILE A 4 39.96 11.73 27.20
N LEU A 5 39.55 11.55 26.80
CA LEU A 5 38.85 11.30 26.17
C LEU A 5 37.83 11.02 25.66
N ILE A 6 37.40 10.95 25.34
CA ILE A 6 36.67 10.68 24.93
C ILE A 6 35.74 10.48 24.22
N ALA A 7 35.44 10.30 23.90
CA ALA A 7 34.76 10.03 23.30
C ALA A 7 33.74 9.92 22.71
N ALA A 8 33.37 9.84 22.41
CA ALA A 8 32.58 9.74 21.96
C ALA A 8 31.73 9.33 21.29
N LEU A 9 31.42 9.21 21.10
CA LEU A 9 30.78 8.75 20.53
C LEU A 9 29.79 8.69 19.92
N LEU A 10 29.42 8.67 19.62
CA LEU A 10 28.69 8.56 19.06
C LEU A 10 27.69 8.22 18.52
N GLY A 11 27.23 8.11 18.22
CA GLY A 11 26.39 7.87 17.77
C GLY A 11 25.66 7.57 16.98
N LEU A 12 25.32 7.35 16.65
CA LEU A 12 24.74 6.97 15.95
C LEU A 12 23.77 6.85 15.40
N THR A 13 23.27 6.76 15.02
CA THR A 13 22.48 6.70 14.51
C THR A 13 21.74 6.25 13.78
N LEU A 14 21.31 6.03 13.46
CA LEU A 14 20.69 5.52 12.79
C LEU A 14 19.68 5.62 12.21
N GLY A 15 19.32 5.68 11.77
CA GLY A 15 18.42 5.99 11.13
C GLY A 15 17.63 5.06 10.55
N CYS A 16 17.02 4.67 10.79
CA CYS A 16 16.31 3.80 10.31
C CYS A 16 15.38 4.26 9.55
N LYS A 17 15.35 4.10 8.51
CA LYS A 17 14.56 4.56 7.74
C LYS A 17 13.49 3.81 7.64
N ILE A 18 12.75 3.90 7.71
CA ILE A 18 11.65 3.35 7.72
C ILE A 18 11.02 3.44 6.62
N GLN A 19 10.80 2.66 5.94
CA GLN A 19 10.24 2.75 4.93
C GLN A 19 8.94 2.59 5.11
N ASP A 20 8.35 3.13 5.12
CA ASP A 20 7.15 3.04 5.32
C ASP A 20 6.47 2.67 4.29
N HIS A 21 5.98 1.96 4.06
CA HIS A 21 5.18 1.58 3.33
C HIS A 21 4.04 2.24 3.26
N GLU A 22 3.94 3.31 2.76
CA GLU A 22 2.81 3.92 2.62
C GLU A 22 2.10 3.25 1.64
N PRO A 23 0.89 3.17 1.56
CA PRO A 23 0.13 2.58 0.60
C PRO A 23 0.47 3.16 -0.67
N THR A 24 0.75 2.40 -1.61
CA THR A 24 1.04 2.97 -2.87
C THR A 24 -0.23 3.48 -3.41
N SER A 25 -0.21 4.26 -4.39
CA SER A 25 -1.40 4.83 -4.95
C SER A 25 -2.24 3.75 -5.55
N ASP A 26 -1.75 2.55 -5.85
CA ASP A 26 -2.56 1.53 -6.36
C ASP A 26 -3.45 0.91 -5.34
N CYS A 27 -3.27 1.15 -4.09
CA CYS A 27 -4.09 0.60 -3.03
C CYS A 27 -5.02 1.60 -2.40
N VAL A 28 -5.06 2.80 -2.95
CA VAL A 28 -5.95 3.82 -2.43
C VAL A 28 -7.03 4.01 -3.47
N ALA A 29 -8.26 3.72 -3.14
CA ALA A 29 -9.34 3.86 -4.09
C ALA A 29 -9.54 5.31 -4.48
N LYS A 30 -9.65 5.57 -5.77
CA LYS A 30 -9.91 6.90 -6.25
C LYS A 30 -11.04 6.81 -7.21
N PRO A 31 -12.17 7.30 -6.89
CA PRO A 31 -13.33 7.23 -7.77
C PRO A 31 -13.00 7.80 -9.14
N THR A 32 -13.48 7.13 -10.18
CA THR A 32 -13.26 7.60 -11.52
C THR A 32 -14.59 7.78 -12.16
N VAL A 33 -14.73 8.77 -12.99
CA VAL A 33 -15.96 8.95 -13.69
C VAL A 33 -15.85 8.23 -14.97
N ASN A 34 -16.89 7.91 -15.61
CA ASN A 34 -16.87 7.30 -16.92
C ASN A 34 -16.26 5.94 -16.98
N CYS A 35 -16.30 5.21 -15.93
CA CYS A 35 -15.76 3.87 -15.93
C CYS A 35 -16.89 2.89 -16.06
N ILE A 36 -16.93 2.17 -17.14
CA ILE A 36 -18.00 1.25 -17.38
C ILE A 36 -17.49 -0.16 -17.34
N CYS A 37 -18.06 -0.98 -16.51
CA CYS A 37 -17.66 -2.36 -16.37
C CYS A 37 -18.84 -3.27 -16.66
N PRO A 38 -18.58 -4.45 -17.16
CA PRO A 38 -19.67 -5.39 -17.35
C PRO A 38 -20.27 -5.78 -16.02
N ALA A 39 -21.53 -6.12 -16.03
CA ALA A 39 -22.19 -6.50 -14.79
C ALA A 39 -21.97 -7.99 -14.55
N VAL A 40 -20.76 -8.38 -14.37
CA VAL A 40 -20.40 -9.74 -14.12
C VAL A 40 -19.86 -9.83 -12.72
N TYR A 41 -20.40 -10.73 -11.94
CA TYR A 41 -19.92 -10.89 -10.59
C TYR A 41 -18.84 -11.95 -10.56
N ASP A 42 -17.62 -11.54 -10.46
CA ASP A 42 -16.47 -12.41 -10.38
C ASP A 42 -15.56 -11.74 -9.38
N PRO A 43 -15.86 -11.85 -8.09
CA PRO A 43 -15.27 -10.97 -7.09
C PRO A 43 -13.78 -11.09 -6.96
N VAL A 44 -13.18 -9.99 -6.59
CA VAL A 44 -11.75 -9.92 -6.34
C VAL A 44 -11.54 -9.14 -5.06
N CYS A 45 -10.46 -9.43 -4.38
CA CYS A 45 -10.10 -8.69 -3.19
C CYS A 45 -9.02 -7.69 -3.59
N GLY A 46 -9.28 -6.44 -3.39
CA GLY A 46 -8.31 -5.39 -3.73
C GLY A 46 -7.20 -5.30 -2.71
N CYS A 47 -6.11 -4.69 -3.09
CA CYS A 47 -4.97 -4.54 -2.18
C CYS A 47 -5.32 -3.63 -1.01
N ASN A 48 -6.44 -2.95 -1.08
CA ASN A 48 -6.88 -2.13 0.04
C ASN A 48 -7.79 -2.91 0.98
N GLY A 49 -7.95 -4.23 0.76
CA GLY A 49 -8.76 -5.05 1.66
C GLY A 49 -10.23 -4.99 1.37
N LYS A 50 -10.65 -4.44 0.24
CA LYS A 50 -12.04 -4.29 -0.07
C LYS A 50 -12.41 -5.21 -1.21
N THR A 51 -13.57 -5.86 -1.15
CA THR A 51 -14.03 -6.73 -2.20
C THR A 51 -14.71 -5.92 -3.28
N TYR A 52 -14.36 -6.20 -4.51
CA TYR A 52 -14.96 -5.55 -5.66
C TYR A 52 -15.70 -6.61 -6.48
N GLY A 53 -16.71 -6.20 -7.19
CA GLY A 53 -17.56 -7.12 -7.93
C GLY A 53 -16.83 -7.84 -9.05
N ASN A 54 -15.80 -7.22 -9.59
CA ASN A 54 -14.94 -7.86 -10.57
C ASN A 54 -13.69 -7.02 -10.73
N SER A 55 -12.74 -7.51 -11.46
CA SER A 55 -11.46 -6.82 -11.60
C SER A 55 -11.62 -5.49 -12.33
N CYS A 56 -12.60 -5.38 -13.21
CA CYS A 56 -12.84 -4.13 -13.89
C CYS A 56 -13.25 -3.06 -12.89
N GLU A 57 -14.09 -3.42 -11.93
CA GLU A 57 -14.54 -2.46 -10.93
C GLU A 57 -13.42 -2.03 -10.02
N ALA A 58 -12.52 -2.94 -9.69
CA ALA A 58 -11.37 -2.56 -8.89
C ALA A 58 -10.48 -1.62 -9.70
N ALA A 59 -10.26 -1.94 -10.96
CA ALA A 59 -9.42 -1.09 -11.80
C ALA A 59 -10.05 0.27 -12.02
N CYS A 60 -11.36 0.35 -12.02
CA CYS A 60 -12.04 1.62 -12.19
C CYS A 60 -11.72 2.60 -11.10
N VAL A 61 -11.45 2.12 -9.91
CA VAL A 61 -11.08 3.01 -8.84
C VAL A 61 -9.59 2.96 -8.58
N GLY A 62 -8.84 2.35 -9.49
CA GLY A 62 -7.39 2.38 -9.38
C GLY A 62 -6.81 1.45 -8.33
N VAL A 63 -7.56 0.43 -7.95
CA VAL A 63 -7.10 -0.48 -6.91
C VAL A 63 -6.61 -1.77 -7.56
N ARG A 64 -5.42 -2.19 -7.19
CA ARG A 64 -4.84 -3.39 -7.74
C ARG A 64 -5.48 -4.61 -7.09
N VAL A 65 -5.71 -5.66 -7.84
CA VAL A 65 -6.28 -6.87 -7.30
C VAL A 65 -5.22 -7.65 -6.57
N ALA A 66 -5.46 -7.96 -5.33
CA ALA A 66 -4.53 -8.74 -4.52
C ALA A 66 -4.81 -10.22 -4.64
N SER A 67 -6.07 -10.59 -4.75
CA SER A 67 -6.40 -12.01 -4.88
C SER A 67 -7.77 -12.17 -5.50
N LYS A 68 -8.05 -13.35 -6.00
CA LYS A 68 -9.34 -13.61 -6.54
C LYS A 68 -10.30 -13.96 -5.42
N GLY A 69 -11.54 -13.71 -5.60
CA GLY A 69 -12.55 -13.99 -4.59
C GLY A 69 -12.72 -12.86 -3.63
N THR A 70 -13.65 -12.99 -2.73
CA THR A 70 -13.89 -11.95 -1.75
C THR A 70 -12.75 -11.89 -0.77
N CYS A 71 -12.56 -10.75 -0.16
CA CYS A 71 -11.56 -10.63 0.87
C CYS A 71 -11.96 -11.45 2.08
N THR A 72 -11.02 -11.96 2.80
CA THR A 72 -11.29 -12.79 3.98
C THR A 72 -11.04 -12.08 5.30
#